data_7540ec5fe0deb4d2413d07c4f6116fa8
#
_entry.id   7540ec5fe0deb4d2413d07c4f6116fa8
#
_cell.length_a   1.000
_cell.length_b   1.000
_cell.length_c   1.000
_cell.angle_alpha   90.00
_cell.angle_beta   90.00
_cell.angle_gamma   90.00
#
_symmetry.space_group_name_H-M   'P 1'
#
loop_
_entity.id
_entity.type
_entity.pdbx_description
1 polymer ?
#
loop_
_entity_poly.entity_id
_entity_poly.type
_entity_poly.pdbx_seq_one_letter_code
_entity_poly.pdbx_strand_id
1 'polypeptide(L)'
;RILTRRPLVFTSEKIKVIQTDLSKPAPSAFANATALYCCIGTTRKKTPDQTQYRAIDYGMTLAAAAAAKNAGATEVHLISAIGADTQSKIFYSRLKGEIERDLLQLNFERTLIYQPSILIGPRPEKRFGEKIAQLLSPLFDLLLFGALQKYHSISAKELAVAMHRHSFAAQKGKQVLTYPDFFQK
;
A
#
# COMPACT_ATOMS: atom_id res chain seq x y z
N ARG A 1 9.49 5.11 12.15
CA ARG A 1 8.30 5.17 13.00
C ARG A 1 7.20 4.31 12.41
N ILE A 2 6.35 3.71 13.27
CA ILE A 2 5.14 2.99 12.87
C ILE A 2 3.95 3.69 13.50
N LEU A 3 3.04 4.20 12.68
CA LEU A 3 1.79 4.78 13.13
C LEU A 3 0.71 3.71 13.13
N THR A 4 -0.01 3.57 14.23
CA THR A 4 -0.98 2.50 14.42
C THR A 4 -2.14 2.93 15.32
N ARG A 5 -3.31 2.34 15.10
CA ARG A 5 -4.47 2.49 15.99
C ARG A 5 -4.44 1.56 17.19
N ARG A 6 -3.66 0.49 17.12
CA ARG A 6 -3.56 -0.54 18.17
C ARG A 6 -2.15 -0.53 18.75
N PRO A 7 -1.98 -0.85 20.02
CA PRO A 7 -0.66 -1.01 20.59
C PRO A 7 0.09 -2.12 19.86
N LEU A 8 1.34 -1.85 19.50
CA LEU A 8 2.29 -2.80 18.93
C LEU A 8 3.58 -2.71 19.73
N VAL A 9 4.20 -3.85 19.95
CA VAL A 9 5.49 -3.93 20.65
C VAL A 9 6.53 -4.49 19.68
N PHE A 10 7.66 -3.80 19.60
CA PHE A 10 8.84 -4.24 18.87
C PHE A 10 10.04 -4.24 19.81
N THR A 11 10.91 -5.21 19.66
CA THR A 11 12.13 -5.34 20.44
C THR A 11 13.27 -4.44 19.93
N SER A 12 13.17 -3.90 18.73
CA SER A 12 14.21 -3.07 18.13
C SER A 12 14.07 -1.61 18.57
N GLU A 13 15.11 -1.03 19.14
CA GLU A 13 15.18 0.39 19.51
C GLU A 13 15.10 1.33 18.31
N LYS A 14 15.39 0.85 17.10
CA LYS A 14 15.26 1.62 15.85
C LYS A 14 13.80 1.87 15.46
N ILE A 15 12.85 1.13 16.06
CA ILE A 15 11.43 1.23 15.77
C ILE A 15 10.72 2.00 16.87
N LYS A 16 10.16 3.16 16.52
CA LYS A 16 9.28 3.93 17.39
C LYS A 16 7.83 3.73 16.96
N VAL A 17 7.03 3.16 17.84
CA VAL A 17 5.57 3.01 17.64
C VAL A 17 4.87 4.25 18.19
N ILE A 18 3.96 4.81 17.39
CA ILE A 18 3.13 5.95 17.76
C ILE A 18 1.68 5.52 17.59
N GLN A 19 0.97 5.40 18.70
CA GLN A 19 -0.46 5.15 18.64
C GLN A 19 -1.19 6.46 18.38
N THR A 20 -1.97 6.51 17.31
CA THR A 20 -2.66 7.72 16.86
C THR A 20 -3.95 7.38 16.10
N ASP A 21 -4.86 8.33 16.06
CA ASP A 21 -6.00 8.26 15.13
C ASP A 21 -5.52 8.60 13.71
N LEU A 22 -5.53 7.60 12.85
CA LEU A 22 -5.10 7.77 11.46
C LEU A 22 -6.08 8.56 10.60
N SER A 23 -7.29 8.84 11.08
CA SER A 23 -8.24 9.73 10.38
C SER A 23 -7.89 11.21 10.59
N LYS A 24 -7.22 11.54 11.70
CA LYS A 24 -6.75 12.87 12.05
C LYS A 24 -5.36 12.79 12.68
N PRO A 25 -4.35 12.32 11.93
CA PRO A 25 -3.03 12.08 12.49
C PRO A 25 -2.38 13.40 12.91
N ALA A 26 -1.82 13.42 14.12
CA ALA A 26 -1.13 14.60 14.63
C ALA A 26 0.11 14.93 13.77
N PRO A 27 0.35 16.19 13.38
CA PRO A 27 1.54 16.57 12.59
C PRO A 27 2.86 16.14 13.24
N SER A 28 2.94 16.15 14.57
CA SER A 28 4.12 15.72 15.32
C SER A 28 4.50 14.25 15.10
N ALA A 29 3.55 13.40 14.70
CA ALA A 29 3.82 12.01 14.35
C ALA A 29 4.74 11.87 13.13
N PHE A 30 4.76 12.89 12.27
CA PHE A 30 5.55 12.94 11.03
C PHE A 30 6.80 13.83 11.12
N ALA A 31 7.03 14.49 12.25
CA ALA A 31 8.17 15.40 12.41
C ALA A 31 9.50 14.74 11.98
N ASN A 32 10.26 15.37 11.09
CA ASN A 32 11.52 14.85 10.52
C ASN A 32 11.36 13.53 9.71
N ALA A 33 10.16 13.19 9.27
CA ALA A 33 9.98 12.09 8.35
C ALA A 33 10.36 12.54 6.94
N THR A 34 11.20 11.76 6.25
CA THR A 34 11.57 12.00 4.85
C THR A 34 10.65 11.24 3.90
N ALA A 35 10.19 10.06 4.29
CA ALA A 35 9.33 9.20 3.50
C ALA A 35 8.14 8.66 4.30
N LEU A 36 7.00 8.51 3.64
CA LEU A 36 5.80 7.88 4.16
C LEU A 36 5.51 6.57 3.40
N TYR A 37 5.27 5.49 4.14
CA TYR A 37 4.83 4.21 3.59
C TYR A 37 3.37 3.96 3.98
N CYS A 38 2.45 4.09 3.04
CA CYS A 38 1.02 3.87 3.23
C CYS A 38 0.66 2.41 2.96
N CYS A 39 0.50 1.63 4.04
CA CYS A 39 0.06 0.24 4.01
C CYS A 39 -1.34 0.08 4.65
N ILE A 40 -2.13 1.16 4.69
CA ILE A 40 -3.48 1.18 5.27
C ILE A 40 -4.44 0.47 4.32
N GLY A 41 -5.31 -0.35 4.89
CA GLY A 41 -6.39 -0.97 4.14
C GLY A 41 -7.26 -1.84 5.02
N THR A 42 -8.49 -2.03 4.58
CA THR A 42 -9.43 -2.96 5.19
C THR A 42 -9.91 -4.01 4.17
N THR A 43 -10.84 -4.82 4.57
CA THR A 43 -11.42 -5.83 3.69
C THR A 43 -12.94 -5.76 3.79
N ARG A 44 -13.65 -6.13 2.70
CA ARG A 44 -15.11 -6.15 2.68
C ARG A 44 -15.71 -7.01 3.80
N LYS A 45 -15.00 -8.06 4.21
CA LYS A 45 -15.42 -8.91 5.33
C LYS A 45 -15.36 -8.18 6.66
N LYS A 46 -14.33 -7.36 6.89
CA LYS A 46 -14.16 -6.58 8.14
C LYS A 46 -15.01 -5.31 8.15
N THR A 47 -15.21 -4.73 6.97
CA THR A 47 -15.90 -3.47 6.79
C THR A 47 -16.85 -3.62 5.61
N PRO A 48 -18.05 -4.21 5.81
CA PRO A 48 -19.03 -4.42 4.75
C PRO A 48 -19.62 -3.12 4.20
N ASP A 49 -19.76 -2.11 5.05
CA ASP A 49 -20.24 -0.79 4.69
C ASP A 49 -19.24 -0.02 3.85
N GLN A 50 -19.66 0.43 2.66
CA GLN A 50 -18.78 1.09 1.70
C GLN A 50 -18.31 2.47 2.18
N THR A 51 -19.11 3.18 2.97
CA THR A 51 -18.74 4.49 3.50
C THR A 51 -17.63 4.35 4.52
N GLN A 52 -17.75 3.39 5.43
CA GLN A 52 -16.69 3.08 6.38
C GLN A 52 -15.44 2.51 5.69
N TYR A 53 -15.63 1.68 4.66
CA TYR A 53 -14.52 1.18 3.86
C TYR A 53 -13.73 2.33 3.23
N ARG A 54 -14.44 3.27 2.59
CA ARG A 54 -13.86 4.47 2.00
C ARG A 54 -13.15 5.34 3.05
N ALA A 55 -13.75 5.54 4.21
CA ALA A 55 -13.15 6.33 5.28
C ALA A 55 -11.80 5.75 5.73
N ILE A 56 -11.65 4.42 5.77
CA ILE A 56 -10.42 3.74 6.15
C ILE A 56 -9.40 3.79 5.00
N ASP A 57 -9.72 3.21 3.84
CA ASP A 57 -8.74 3.02 2.77
C ASP A 57 -8.36 4.36 2.10
N TYR A 58 -9.34 5.20 1.81
CA TYR A 58 -9.12 6.49 1.17
C TYR A 58 -8.85 7.59 2.21
N GLY A 59 -9.76 7.78 3.16
CA GLY A 59 -9.70 8.90 4.10
C GLY A 59 -8.42 8.91 4.93
N MET A 60 -8.11 7.79 5.61
CA MET A 60 -6.90 7.70 6.44
C MET A 60 -5.61 7.77 5.62
N THR A 61 -5.59 7.17 4.42
CA THR A 61 -4.41 7.22 3.54
C THR A 61 -4.09 8.65 3.13
N LEU A 62 -5.08 9.40 2.64
CA LEU A 62 -4.86 10.78 2.20
C LEU A 62 -4.60 11.73 3.38
N ALA A 63 -5.27 11.53 4.53
CA ALA A 63 -4.99 12.32 5.72
C ALA A 63 -3.54 12.14 6.20
N ALA A 64 -3.05 10.89 6.24
CA ALA A 64 -1.67 10.61 6.60
C ALA A 64 -0.68 11.18 5.58
N ALA A 65 -0.98 11.07 4.28
CA ALA A 65 -0.12 11.60 3.23
C ALA A 65 -0.05 13.14 3.28
N ALA A 66 -1.18 13.81 3.44
CA ALA A 66 -1.22 15.26 3.58
C ALA A 66 -0.46 15.74 4.83
N ALA A 67 -0.66 15.07 5.97
CA ALA A 67 0.06 15.42 7.21
C ALA A 67 1.58 15.20 7.09
N ALA A 68 2.01 14.10 6.45
CA ALA A 68 3.43 13.85 6.19
C ALA A 68 4.03 14.90 5.24
N LYS A 69 3.34 15.25 4.16
CA LYS A 69 3.76 16.30 3.23
C LYS A 69 3.92 17.63 3.92
N ASN A 70 2.94 18.04 4.74
CA ASN A 70 2.99 19.28 5.50
C ASN A 70 4.10 19.30 6.56
N ALA A 71 4.51 18.13 7.05
CA ALA A 71 5.64 17.97 7.97
C ALA A 71 7.01 17.92 7.26
N GLY A 72 7.05 18.07 5.93
CA GLY A 72 8.27 18.13 5.13
C GLY A 72 8.70 16.82 4.50
N ALA A 73 7.87 15.75 4.54
CA ALA A 73 8.19 14.53 3.83
C ALA A 73 8.23 14.78 2.32
N THR A 74 9.26 14.29 1.67
CA THR A 74 9.50 14.47 0.23
C THR A 74 9.08 13.24 -0.58
N GLU A 75 8.86 12.12 0.07
CA GLU A 75 8.62 10.84 -0.57
C GLU A 75 7.40 10.12 0.00
N VAL A 76 6.62 9.48 -0.89
CA VAL A 76 5.48 8.64 -0.49
C VAL A 76 5.46 7.33 -1.28
N HIS A 77 5.26 6.23 -0.56
CA HIS A 77 5.04 4.89 -1.07
C HIS A 77 3.62 4.43 -0.73
N LEU A 78 2.84 4.04 -1.72
CA LEU A 78 1.47 3.54 -1.55
C LEU A 78 1.36 2.08 -1.99
N ILE A 79 0.83 1.21 -1.15
CA ILE A 79 0.35 -0.10 -1.59
C ILE A 79 -1.09 0.07 -2.10
N SER A 80 -1.22 -0.04 -3.42
CA SER A 80 -2.48 -0.02 -4.15
C SER A 80 -2.87 -1.45 -4.58
N ALA A 81 -3.44 -1.61 -5.75
CA ALA A 81 -3.79 -2.90 -6.33
C ALA A 81 -3.78 -2.85 -7.85
N ILE A 82 -3.45 -3.98 -8.48
CA ILE A 82 -3.60 -4.11 -9.94
C ILE A 82 -5.06 -3.86 -10.35
N GLY A 83 -5.25 -3.15 -11.45
CA GLY A 83 -6.58 -2.77 -11.94
C GLY A 83 -7.22 -1.60 -11.18
N ALA A 84 -6.43 -0.81 -10.43
CA ALA A 84 -6.87 0.47 -9.90
C ALA A 84 -7.25 1.41 -11.06
N ASP A 85 -8.50 1.87 -11.07
CA ASP A 85 -9.05 2.70 -12.15
C ASP A 85 -10.25 3.50 -11.65
N THR A 86 -10.17 4.82 -11.75
CA THR A 86 -11.23 5.76 -11.31
C THR A 86 -12.57 5.55 -12.02
N GLN A 87 -12.56 4.96 -13.22
CA GLN A 87 -13.74 4.70 -14.04
C GLN A 87 -14.32 3.29 -13.83
N SER A 88 -13.69 2.47 -13.00
CA SER A 88 -14.11 1.08 -12.76
C SER A 88 -15.51 1.02 -12.16
N LYS A 89 -16.35 0.12 -12.67
CA LYS A 89 -17.65 -0.23 -12.05
C LYS A 89 -17.48 -1.01 -10.74
N ILE A 90 -16.31 -1.62 -10.53
CA ILE A 90 -15.98 -2.37 -9.30
C ILE A 90 -15.55 -1.38 -8.22
N PHE A 91 -16.29 -1.33 -7.11
CA PHE A 91 -16.04 -0.39 -6.01
C PHE A 91 -14.58 -0.37 -5.55
N TYR A 92 -13.97 -1.55 -5.35
CA TYR A 92 -12.59 -1.65 -4.88
C TYR A 92 -11.58 -1.05 -5.87
N SER A 93 -11.67 -1.40 -7.15
CA SER A 93 -10.78 -0.89 -8.20
C SER A 93 -10.94 0.62 -8.37
N ARG A 94 -12.19 1.10 -8.35
CA ARG A 94 -12.47 2.54 -8.41
C ARG A 94 -11.88 3.28 -7.22
N LEU A 95 -12.09 2.77 -6.00
CA LEU A 95 -11.56 3.39 -4.79
C LEU A 95 -10.02 3.46 -4.82
N LYS A 96 -9.34 2.39 -5.26
CA LYS A 96 -7.88 2.39 -5.40
C LYS A 96 -7.43 3.41 -6.44
N GLY A 97 -8.10 3.50 -7.59
CA GLY A 97 -7.82 4.53 -8.60
C GLY A 97 -8.00 5.95 -8.07
N GLU A 98 -9.05 6.21 -7.29
CA GLU A 98 -9.27 7.51 -6.66
C GLU A 98 -8.17 7.87 -5.66
N ILE A 99 -7.72 6.90 -4.83
CA ILE A 99 -6.60 7.09 -3.89
C ILE A 99 -5.32 7.46 -4.66
N GLU A 100 -5.00 6.72 -5.71
CA GLU A 100 -3.82 6.97 -6.54
C GLU A 100 -3.86 8.37 -7.16
N ARG A 101 -4.98 8.73 -7.79
CA ARG A 101 -5.19 10.04 -8.41
C ARG A 101 -4.96 11.17 -7.41
N ASP A 102 -5.60 11.10 -6.25
CA ASP A 102 -5.60 12.19 -5.28
C ASP A 102 -4.28 12.25 -4.50
N LEU A 103 -3.61 11.10 -4.28
CA LEU A 103 -2.27 11.07 -3.75
C LEU A 103 -1.26 11.76 -4.68
N LEU A 104 -1.39 11.54 -5.99
CA LEU A 104 -0.53 12.18 -7.01
C LEU A 104 -0.68 13.72 -7.01
N GLN A 105 -1.84 14.25 -6.62
CA GLN A 105 -2.09 15.69 -6.51
C GLN A 105 -1.38 16.34 -5.33
N LEU A 106 -0.94 15.57 -4.32
CA LEU A 106 -0.16 16.09 -3.20
C LEU A 106 1.27 16.49 -3.60
N ASN A 107 1.71 16.17 -4.80
CA ASN A 107 2.97 16.60 -5.40
C ASN A 107 4.20 16.36 -4.50
N PHE A 108 4.36 15.14 -3.98
CA PHE A 108 5.63 14.74 -3.40
C PHE A 108 6.73 14.79 -4.46
N GLU A 109 7.97 15.03 -4.06
CA GLU A 109 9.10 14.98 -4.99
C GLU A 109 9.23 13.58 -5.61
N ARG A 110 8.83 12.56 -4.82
CA ARG A 110 8.83 11.17 -5.24
C ARG A 110 7.57 10.46 -4.78
N THR A 111 6.85 9.86 -5.73
CA THR A 111 5.66 9.06 -5.44
C THR A 111 5.79 7.70 -6.10
N LEU A 112 5.79 6.63 -5.31
CA LEU A 112 5.80 5.26 -5.78
C LEU A 112 4.50 4.56 -5.40
N ILE A 113 3.79 4.10 -6.41
CA ILE A 113 2.53 3.36 -6.25
C ILE A 113 2.77 1.93 -6.65
N TYR A 114 2.64 1.02 -5.69
CA TYR A 114 2.81 -0.42 -5.91
C TYR A 114 1.44 -1.04 -6.15
N GLN A 115 1.27 -1.65 -7.31
CA GLN A 115 0.04 -2.35 -7.70
C GLN A 115 0.26 -3.87 -7.70
N PRO A 116 0.36 -4.52 -6.53
CA PRO A 116 0.39 -5.98 -6.47
C PRO A 116 -0.93 -6.57 -6.95
N SER A 117 -0.86 -7.78 -7.51
CA SER A 117 -2.04 -8.60 -7.80
C SER A 117 -2.48 -9.31 -6.51
N ILE A 118 -2.21 -10.59 -6.38
CA ILE A 118 -2.54 -11.37 -5.18
C ILE A 118 -1.38 -11.23 -4.19
N LEU A 119 -1.68 -10.64 -3.02
CA LEU A 119 -0.70 -10.53 -1.94
C LEU A 119 -0.80 -11.74 -1.02
N ILE A 120 0.23 -12.59 -1.03
CA ILE A 120 0.35 -13.79 -0.21
C ILE A 120 1.06 -13.44 1.09
N GLY A 121 0.54 -13.91 2.22
CA GLY A 121 1.20 -13.72 3.52
C GLY A 121 0.46 -14.42 4.65
N PRO A 122 1.14 -14.64 5.79
CA PRO A 122 0.49 -15.15 6.99
C PRO A 122 -0.55 -14.12 7.45
N ARG A 123 -1.81 -14.52 7.42
CA ARG A 123 -2.92 -13.69 7.91
C ARG A 123 -3.63 -14.42 9.04
N PRO A 124 -4.02 -13.73 10.13
CA PRO A 124 -4.75 -14.34 11.25
C PRO A 124 -6.12 -14.88 10.85
N GLU A 125 -6.65 -14.46 9.70
CA GLU A 125 -7.99 -14.87 9.23
C GLU A 125 -7.89 -15.75 7.98
N LYS A 126 -8.43 -16.95 8.09
CA LYS A 126 -8.59 -17.89 6.98
C LYS A 126 -9.71 -17.37 6.04
N ARG A 127 -9.36 -16.94 4.85
CA ARG A 127 -10.34 -16.71 3.77
C ARG A 127 -10.55 -18.02 3.02
N PHE A 128 -11.77 -18.50 2.94
CA PHE A 128 -12.12 -19.81 2.35
C PHE A 128 -11.82 -19.85 0.85
N GLY A 129 -11.48 -19.00 0.11
CA GLY A 129 -11.01 -19.03 -1.28
C GLY A 129 -9.49 -18.80 -1.44
N GLU A 130 -8.82 -18.21 -0.42
CA GLU A 130 -7.40 -17.88 -0.52
C GLU A 130 -6.49 -19.11 -0.46
N LYS A 131 -6.89 -20.19 0.24
CA LYS A 131 -6.11 -21.44 0.22
C LYS A 131 -6.08 -22.08 -1.15
N ILE A 132 -7.21 -22.07 -1.86
CA ILE A 132 -7.31 -22.58 -3.22
C ILE A 132 -6.54 -21.67 -4.18
N ALA A 133 -6.69 -20.35 -4.04
CA ALA A 133 -5.94 -19.39 -4.85
C ALA A 133 -4.43 -19.44 -4.56
N GLN A 134 -4.02 -19.61 -3.31
CA GLN A 134 -2.60 -19.78 -2.93
C GLN A 134 -2.03 -21.13 -3.41
N LEU A 135 -2.82 -22.19 -3.41
CA LEU A 135 -2.39 -23.51 -3.87
C LEU A 135 -2.28 -23.55 -5.41
N LEU A 136 -3.15 -22.82 -6.09
CA LEU A 136 -3.19 -22.78 -7.55
C LEU A 136 -2.34 -21.63 -8.13
N SER A 137 -1.96 -20.62 -7.32
CA SER A 137 -1.20 -19.47 -7.81
C SER A 137 0.12 -19.85 -8.50
N PRO A 138 0.95 -20.80 -8.02
CA PRO A 138 2.18 -21.18 -8.73
C PRO A 138 1.91 -21.78 -10.09
N LEU A 139 0.80 -22.51 -10.25
CA LEU A 139 0.41 -23.12 -11.51
C LEU A 139 -0.15 -22.07 -12.49
N PHE A 140 -0.92 -21.11 -11.98
CA PHE A 140 -1.39 -19.96 -12.78
C PHE A 140 -0.26 -19.02 -13.14
N ASP A 141 0.65 -18.73 -12.20
CA ASP A 141 1.81 -17.86 -12.43
C ASP A 141 2.69 -18.42 -13.57
N LEU A 142 2.79 -19.74 -13.70
CA LEU A 142 3.52 -20.39 -14.80
C LEU A 142 2.95 -20.07 -16.20
N LEU A 143 1.67 -19.73 -16.28
CA LEU A 143 0.97 -19.39 -17.54
C LEU A 143 0.97 -17.88 -17.83
N LEU A 144 1.45 -17.04 -16.90
CA LEU A 144 1.43 -15.59 -17.00
C LEU A 144 2.73 -15.06 -17.60
N PHE A 145 2.87 -15.08 -18.92
CA PHE A 145 4.04 -14.58 -19.63
C PHE A 145 3.83 -13.18 -20.23
N GLY A 146 4.92 -12.49 -20.54
CA GLY A 146 4.91 -11.18 -21.20
C GLY A 146 4.07 -10.16 -20.44
N ALA A 147 3.11 -9.52 -21.08
CA ALA A 147 2.25 -8.51 -20.48
C ALA A 147 1.37 -9.02 -19.33
N LEU A 148 1.19 -10.34 -19.20
CA LEU A 148 0.41 -10.95 -18.13
C LEU A 148 1.22 -11.13 -16.82
N GLN A 149 2.53 -10.97 -16.84
CA GLN A 149 3.38 -11.06 -15.64
C GLN A 149 2.95 -10.09 -14.52
N LYS A 150 2.35 -8.96 -14.85
CA LYS A 150 1.82 -8.02 -13.86
C LYS A 150 0.76 -8.63 -12.92
N TYR A 151 0.18 -9.77 -13.29
CA TYR A 151 -0.81 -10.49 -12.48
C TYR A 151 -0.22 -11.57 -11.59
N HIS A 152 1.10 -11.79 -11.63
CA HIS A 152 1.76 -12.74 -10.73
C HIS A 152 1.47 -12.41 -9.27
N SER A 153 1.31 -13.45 -8.48
CA SER A 153 1.20 -13.32 -7.03
C SER A 153 2.55 -12.93 -6.41
N ILE A 154 2.51 -12.21 -5.31
CA ILE A 154 3.71 -11.80 -4.57
C ILE A 154 3.49 -11.96 -3.08
N SER A 155 4.52 -12.37 -2.35
CA SER A 155 4.44 -12.39 -0.90
C SER A 155 4.57 -10.97 -0.31
N ALA A 156 3.95 -10.76 0.86
CA ALA A 156 4.10 -9.49 1.58
C ALA A 156 5.56 -9.18 1.92
N LYS A 157 6.39 -10.22 2.15
CA LYS A 157 7.83 -10.08 2.40
C LYS A 157 8.58 -9.60 1.16
N GLU A 158 8.32 -10.20 0.00
CA GLU A 158 8.94 -9.78 -1.26
C GLU A 158 8.55 -8.35 -1.64
N LEU A 159 7.26 -7.99 -1.49
CA LEU A 159 6.81 -6.63 -1.72
C LEU A 159 7.51 -5.64 -0.77
N ALA A 160 7.64 -5.98 0.51
CA ALA A 160 8.35 -5.13 1.47
C ALA A 160 9.84 -4.95 1.11
N VAL A 161 10.50 -6.02 0.64
CA VAL A 161 11.89 -5.95 0.14
C VAL A 161 11.98 -5.07 -1.11
N ALA A 162 11.02 -5.17 -2.03
CA ALA A 162 10.96 -4.31 -3.21
C ALA A 162 10.78 -2.84 -2.82
N MET A 163 9.83 -2.54 -1.93
CA MET A 163 9.60 -1.19 -1.41
C MET A 163 10.85 -0.61 -0.73
N HIS A 164 11.52 -1.41 0.08
CA HIS A 164 12.77 -1.01 0.74
C HIS A 164 13.89 -0.74 -0.28
N ARG A 165 14.06 -1.60 -1.30
CA ARG A 165 15.05 -1.39 -2.37
C ARG A 165 14.78 -0.10 -3.13
N HIS A 166 13.54 0.12 -3.54
CA HIS A 166 13.16 1.33 -4.26
C HIS A 166 13.38 2.61 -3.43
N SER A 167 13.37 2.54 -2.08
CA SER A 167 13.63 3.73 -1.26
C SER A 167 15.06 4.27 -1.41
N PHE A 168 16.01 3.48 -1.89
CA PHE A 168 17.40 3.92 -2.15
C PHE A 168 17.63 4.36 -3.60
N ALA A 169 16.67 4.16 -4.50
CA ALA A 169 16.83 4.60 -5.88
C ALA A 169 16.75 6.13 -5.98
N ALA A 170 17.68 6.73 -6.70
CA ALA A 170 17.79 8.19 -6.84
C ALA A 170 16.70 8.83 -7.72
N GLN A 171 15.90 8.02 -8.42
CA GLN A 171 14.92 8.50 -9.39
C GLN A 171 13.76 9.26 -8.71
N LYS A 172 13.62 10.54 -9.04
CA LYS A 172 12.49 11.39 -8.62
C LYS A 172 11.29 11.21 -9.54
N GLY A 173 10.16 11.78 -9.14
CA GLY A 173 8.93 11.79 -9.92
C GLY A 173 7.91 10.74 -9.50
N LYS A 174 6.99 10.45 -10.39
CA LYS A 174 5.82 9.59 -10.13
C LYS A 174 5.98 8.27 -10.87
N GLN A 175 5.86 7.16 -10.15
CA GLN A 175 5.97 5.81 -10.72
C GLN A 175 4.81 4.93 -10.24
N VAL A 176 4.22 4.20 -11.17
CA VAL A 176 3.27 3.11 -10.87
C VAL A 176 3.97 1.81 -11.22
N LEU A 177 4.14 0.96 -10.22
CA LEU A 177 4.95 -0.25 -10.28
C LEU A 177 4.06 -1.48 -10.18
N THR A 178 4.29 -2.44 -11.06
CA THR A 178 3.63 -3.75 -11.08
C THR A 178 4.62 -4.87 -10.80
N TYR A 179 4.19 -6.12 -10.80
CA TYR A 179 5.05 -7.26 -10.44
C TYR A 179 6.43 -7.28 -11.13
N PRO A 180 6.56 -7.09 -12.45
CA PRO A 180 7.87 -7.07 -13.08
C PRO A 180 8.80 -5.97 -12.56
N ASP A 181 8.23 -4.81 -12.21
CA ASP A 181 8.97 -3.64 -11.77
C ASP A 181 9.52 -3.82 -10.34
N PHE A 182 8.90 -4.70 -9.53
CA PHE A 182 9.32 -4.94 -8.15
C PHE A 182 10.72 -5.56 -8.06
N PHE A 183 11.19 -6.19 -9.11
CA PHE A 183 12.47 -6.91 -9.14
C PHE A 183 13.54 -6.24 -10.00
N GLN A 184 13.20 -5.14 -10.68
CA GLN A 184 14.18 -4.34 -11.43
C GLN A 184 15.14 -3.62 -10.46
N LYS A 185 16.41 -3.51 -10.89
CA LYS A 185 17.47 -2.86 -10.11
C LYS A 185 17.47 -1.34 -10.34
#